data_802abab3e6ce5fa82c86e93423b358de
#
_entry.id   802abab3e6ce5fa82c86e93423b358de
#
_cell.length_a   1.000
_cell.length_b   1.000
_cell.length_c   1.000
_cell.angle_alpha   90.00
_cell.angle_beta   90.00
_cell.angle_gamma   90.00
#
_symmetry.space_group_name_H-M   'P 1'
#
loop_
_entity.id
_entity.type
_entity.pdbx_description
1 polymer ?
#
loop_
_entity_poly.entity_id
_entity_poly.type
_entity_poly.pdbx_seq_one_letter_code
_entity_poly.pdbx_strand_id
1 'polypeptide(L)'
;LLTESTRNENSRTLFWLCTLGKDKDKESILQDIVRSQNIKNRHQNETNKEIQAYLRAQSENADEKKRQLGLILREAMANSEIIFRGNPQQVNAETYKTVALKSIAEKVFEKYPLASTNMKADCVSKLASYSDITTIPDALNPFKIINKSKGTIDTSNLAISAIKDFIASRNEVTGQELMNYFERDPYGWAKDTIRYIVALTLKASVIQLRVAGKNITVFGNSAVDAMANNNSFNKISITLNTEGALSIPELLNAAQNLVSLFNCGRVAPVKDHIAKEAYGKIKYSRFNNLLPTFETYGLAGLSQMRSAINYAQRIIDSEGGEAAYLLGKDNDCVNAFKYAMDIMKCNQTASLFDHIKHINHIMQESKNLPELIQLADFRKHMNDVAQLYNDYIKT
;
A
#
# COMPACT_ATOMS: atom_id res chain seq x y z
N LEU A 1 38.09 -2.84 26.95
CA LEU A 1 36.86 -2.25 26.36
C LEU A 1 37.14 -1.57 25.02
N LEU A 2 38.21 -0.77 24.87
CA LEU A 2 38.57 -0.13 23.62
C LEU A 2 38.72 -1.17 22.50
N THR A 3 39.55 -2.18 22.69
CA THR A 3 39.78 -3.28 21.73
C THR A 3 38.48 -4.08 21.48
N GLU A 4 37.68 -4.29 22.51
CA GLU A 4 36.40 -5.00 22.40
C GLU A 4 35.40 -4.21 21.58
N SER A 5 35.36 -2.90 21.72
CA SER A 5 34.44 -2.02 20.97
C SER A 5 34.76 -1.90 19.49
N THR A 6 35.97 -2.30 19.04
CA THR A 6 36.36 -2.29 17.62
C THR A 6 36.02 -3.60 16.90
N ARG A 7 35.60 -4.65 17.61
CA ARG A 7 35.18 -5.92 16.98
C ARG A 7 33.91 -5.74 16.17
N ASN A 8 33.82 -6.42 15.03
CA ASN A 8 32.66 -6.34 14.14
C ASN A 8 31.34 -6.69 14.85
N GLU A 9 31.36 -7.70 15.74
CA GLU A 9 30.20 -8.11 16.55
C GLU A 9 29.70 -7.00 17.47
N ASN A 10 30.58 -6.08 17.90
CA ASN A 10 30.28 -4.94 18.76
C ASN A 10 30.15 -3.62 18.00
N SER A 11 30.13 -3.66 16.66
CA SER A 11 30.04 -2.46 15.82
C SER A 11 28.80 -1.56 16.10
N ARG A 12 27.80 -2.12 16.81
CA ARG A 12 26.53 -1.48 17.21
C ARG A 12 26.39 -1.34 18.72
N THR A 13 27.40 -1.79 19.47
CA THR A 13 27.37 -1.80 20.93
C THR A 13 28.04 -0.54 21.47
N LEU A 14 27.33 0.16 22.34
CA LEU A 14 27.84 1.28 23.09
C LEU A 14 28.27 0.78 24.45
N PHE A 15 29.51 1.00 24.80
CA PHE A 15 30.05 0.70 26.13
C PHE A 15 30.05 1.98 26.97
N TRP A 16 29.34 1.95 28.06
CA TRP A 16 29.31 3.08 29.00
C TRP A 16 30.09 2.72 30.25
N LEU A 17 31.26 3.34 30.42
CA LEU A 17 32.16 3.14 31.53
C LEU A 17 31.89 4.16 32.63
N CYS A 18 31.22 3.74 33.68
CA CYS A 18 31.03 4.52 34.92
C CYS A 18 31.99 4.00 35.97
N THR A 19 32.97 4.82 36.32
CA THR A 19 33.93 4.45 37.37
C THR A 19 33.37 4.81 38.72
N LEU A 20 32.93 3.82 39.47
CA LEU A 20 32.57 3.97 40.85
C LEU A 20 33.90 3.96 41.66
N GLY A 21 34.28 5.04 42.33
CA GLY A 21 35.49 5.10 43.16
C GLY A 21 35.62 3.89 44.11
N LYS A 22 36.80 3.62 44.64
CA LYS A 22 37.11 2.43 45.47
C LYS A 22 36.58 2.50 46.92
N ASP A 23 35.63 3.35 47.24
CA ASP A 23 35.10 3.47 48.59
C ASP A 23 34.32 2.25 49.04
N LYS A 24 34.70 1.68 50.15
CA LYS A 24 34.04 0.52 50.80
C LYS A 24 32.58 0.82 51.21
N ASP A 25 32.22 2.08 51.35
CA ASP A 25 30.89 2.52 51.81
C ASP A 25 29.76 2.13 50.80
N LYS A 26 30.07 2.02 49.51
CA LYS A 26 29.07 1.70 48.45
C LYS A 26 28.56 0.27 48.56
N GLU A 27 29.44 -0.65 48.83
CA GLU A 27 29.11 -2.05 49.07
C GLU A 27 28.27 -2.23 50.33
N SER A 28 28.62 -1.49 51.39
CA SER A 28 27.84 -1.41 52.64
C SER A 28 26.43 -0.86 52.38
N ILE A 29 26.31 0.25 51.65
CA ILE A 29 25.00 0.84 51.29
C ILE A 29 24.13 -0.16 50.54
N LEU A 30 24.66 -0.86 49.56
CA LEU A 30 23.94 -1.86 48.82
C LEU A 30 23.50 -3.05 49.67
N GLN A 31 24.40 -3.53 50.55
CA GLN A 31 24.10 -4.60 51.50
C GLN A 31 22.99 -4.17 52.47
N ASP A 32 23.02 -2.96 52.95
CA ASP A 32 21.97 -2.44 53.87
C ASP A 32 20.63 -2.33 53.17
N ILE A 33 20.56 -1.90 51.91
CA ILE A 33 19.34 -1.85 51.11
C ILE A 33 18.77 -3.28 50.96
N VAL A 34 19.60 -4.25 50.53
CA VAL A 34 19.19 -5.63 50.34
C VAL A 34 18.72 -6.27 51.64
N ARG A 35 19.45 -6.03 52.74
CA ARG A 35 19.09 -6.54 54.07
C ARG A 35 17.72 -6.00 54.52
N SER A 36 17.52 -4.68 54.41
CA SER A 36 16.26 -4.05 54.81
C SER A 36 15.09 -4.52 53.97
N GLN A 37 15.30 -4.72 52.67
CA GLN A 37 14.27 -5.29 51.76
C GLN A 37 13.94 -6.75 52.10
N ASN A 38 14.95 -7.56 52.37
CA ASN A 38 14.74 -8.96 52.77
C ASN A 38 13.97 -9.08 54.09
N ILE A 39 14.28 -8.21 55.10
CA ILE A 39 13.54 -8.16 56.35
C ILE A 39 12.07 -7.82 56.07
N LYS A 40 11.81 -6.77 55.29
CA LYS A 40 10.46 -6.35 54.91
C LYS A 40 9.69 -7.47 54.22
N ASN A 41 10.29 -8.13 53.24
CA ASN A 41 9.63 -9.19 52.45
C ASN A 41 9.32 -10.44 53.31
N ARG A 42 10.21 -10.80 54.24
CA ARG A 42 10.00 -11.95 55.13
C ARG A 42 8.86 -11.74 56.14
N HIS A 43 8.66 -10.47 56.59
CA HIS A 43 7.71 -10.13 57.64
C HIS A 43 6.55 -9.26 57.17
N GLN A 44 6.28 -9.23 55.87
CA GLN A 44 5.23 -8.39 55.25
C GLN A 44 3.81 -8.64 55.83
N ASN A 45 3.53 -9.86 56.29
CA ASN A 45 2.23 -10.25 56.81
C ASN A 45 2.15 -10.21 58.34
N GLU A 46 3.16 -9.63 59.03
CA GLU A 46 3.20 -9.55 60.49
C GLU A 46 2.19 -8.51 61.01
N THR A 47 1.42 -8.86 62.02
CA THR A 47 0.35 -8.02 62.59
C THR A 47 0.74 -7.30 63.90
N ASN A 48 1.86 -7.67 64.50
CA ASN A 48 2.36 -7.02 65.69
C ASN A 48 2.79 -5.58 65.42
N LYS A 49 2.23 -4.63 66.19
CA LYS A 49 2.46 -3.19 66.03
C LYS A 49 3.93 -2.78 66.18
N GLU A 50 4.67 -3.38 67.07
CA GLU A 50 6.08 -3.10 67.28
C GLU A 50 6.93 -3.58 66.09
N ILE A 51 6.63 -4.78 65.60
CA ILE A 51 7.28 -5.32 64.42
C ILE A 51 6.95 -4.45 63.16
N GLN A 52 5.68 -4.05 63.02
CA GLN A 52 5.32 -3.12 61.94
C GLN A 52 6.03 -1.77 62.02
N ALA A 53 6.20 -1.21 63.20
CA ALA A 53 6.97 0.02 63.39
C ALA A 53 8.44 -0.17 62.99
N TYR A 54 9.03 -1.31 63.39
CA TYR A 54 10.39 -1.66 62.97
C TYR A 54 10.52 -1.83 61.45
N LEU A 55 9.54 -2.49 60.79
CA LEU A 55 9.51 -2.65 59.33
C LEU A 55 9.39 -1.31 58.61
N ARG A 56 8.62 -0.37 59.14
CA ARG A 56 8.57 1.01 58.59
C ARG A 56 9.92 1.70 58.69
N ALA A 57 10.57 1.65 59.88
CA ALA A 57 11.89 2.21 60.05
C ALA A 57 12.95 1.59 59.11
N GLN A 58 12.87 0.25 58.88
CA GLN A 58 13.72 -0.42 57.91
C GLN A 58 13.44 0.04 56.47
N SER A 59 12.15 0.26 56.09
CA SER A 59 11.79 0.80 54.80
C SER A 59 12.32 2.22 54.58
N GLU A 60 12.17 3.07 55.56
CA GLU A 60 12.69 4.46 55.52
C GLU A 60 14.21 4.50 55.42
N ASN A 61 14.91 3.64 56.16
CA ASN A 61 16.36 3.49 56.05
C ASN A 61 16.77 3.00 54.65
N ALA A 62 16.08 2.01 54.10
CA ALA A 62 16.35 1.53 52.76
C ALA A 62 16.15 2.63 51.71
N ASP A 63 15.10 3.46 51.85
CA ASP A 63 14.82 4.56 50.91
C ASP A 63 15.85 5.69 51.03
N GLU A 64 16.35 5.99 52.25
CA GLU A 64 17.47 6.92 52.45
C GLU A 64 18.75 6.37 51.80
N LYS A 65 19.07 5.09 51.99
CA LYS A 65 20.24 4.46 51.42
C LYS A 65 20.15 4.42 49.89
N LYS A 66 18.96 4.21 49.32
CA LYS A 66 18.73 4.31 47.85
C LYS A 66 18.98 5.74 47.33
N ARG A 67 18.57 6.77 48.07
CA ARG A 67 18.88 8.16 47.73
C ARG A 67 20.39 8.42 47.73
N GLN A 68 21.10 7.95 48.75
CA GLN A 68 22.57 8.05 48.84
C GLN A 68 23.25 7.33 47.66
N LEU A 69 22.82 6.10 47.35
CA LEU A 69 23.32 5.36 46.19
C LEU A 69 23.02 6.10 44.87
N GLY A 70 21.84 6.70 44.75
CA GLY A 70 21.45 7.52 43.59
C GLY A 70 22.37 8.73 43.38
N LEU A 71 22.82 9.40 44.46
CA LEU A 71 23.79 10.50 44.39
C LEU A 71 25.15 10.01 43.90
N ILE A 72 25.64 8.91 44.48
CA ILE A 72 26.91 8.28 44.08
C ILE A 72 26.89 7.87 42.61
N LEU A 73 25.79 7.27 42.12
CA LEU A 73 25.64 6.90 40.71
C LEU A 73 25.62 8.14 39.80
N ARG A 74 24.94 9.22 40.19
CA ARG A 74 24.97 10.49 39.44
C ARG A 74 26.37 11.08 39.34
N GLU A 75 27.12 11.05 40.42
CA GLU A 75 28.50 11.51 40.43
C GLU A 75 29.40 10.64 39.54
N ALA A 76 29.25 9.33 39.61
CA ALA A 76 29.95 8.41 38.71
C ALA A 76 29.56 8.61 37.23
N MET A 77 28.30 8.91 36.95
CA MET A 77 27.83 9.26 35.61
C MET A 77 28.34 10.62 35.13
N ALA A 78 28.55 11.58 36.05
CA ALA A 78 29.10 12.90 35.72
C ALA A 78 30.57 12.84 35.24
N ASN A 79 31.28 11.77 35.60
CA ASN A 79 32.67 11.52 35.19
C ASN A 79 32.81 10.22 34.39
N SER A 80 31.85 9.96 33.53
CA SER A 80 31.80 8.70 32.77
C SER A 80 32.31 8.87 31.34
N GLU A 81 32.65 7.74 30.73
CA GLU A 81 33.13 7.66 29.38
C GLU A 81 32.27 6.70 28.55
N ILE A 82 31.89 7.12 27.36
CA ILE A 82 31.22 6.29 26.40
C ILE A 82 32.20 5.90 25.29
N ILE A 83 32.34 4.59 25.04
CA ILE A 83 33.20 4.06 24.01
C ILE A 83 32.34 3.46 22.90
N PHE A 84 32.51 3.95 21.69
CA PHE A 84 31.82 3.46 20.52
C PHE A 84 32.82 3.31 19.35
N ARG A 85 32.94 2.10 18.79
CA ARG A 85 33.87 1.78 17.69
C ARG A 85 35.29 2.26 17.95
N GLY A 86 35.81 2.01 19.14
CA GLY A 86 37.15 2.42 19.54
C GLY A 86 37.33 3.91 19.90
N ASN A 87 36.27 4.73 19.79
CA ASN A 87 36.34 6.15 20.08
C ASN A 87 35.75 6.46 21.48
N PRO A 88 36.57 6.84 22.46
CA PRO A 88 36.11 7.26 23.77
C PRO A 88 35.60 8.70 23.75
N GLN A 89 34.50 8.95 24.45
CA GLN A 89 33.90 10.27 24.63
C GLN A 89 33.56 10.48 26.12
N GLN A 90 34.08 11.55 26.72
CA GLN A 90 33.69 11.96 28.06
C GLN A 90 32.27 12.51 28.02
N VAL A 91 31.42 12.04 28.91
CA VAL A 91 30.03 12.48 29.04
C VAL A 91 29.63 12.62 30.47
N ASN A 92 28.59 13.41 30.72
CA ASN A 92 27.99 13.55 32.05
C ASN A 92 26.51 13.15 32.01
N ALA A 93 25.87 13.10 33.19
CA ALA A 93 24.49 12.70 33.34
C ALA A 93 23.49 13.59 32.56
N GLU A 94 23.85 14.83 32.25
CA GLU A 94 23.00 15.77 31.49
C GLU A 94 23.24 15.71 30.01
N THR A 95 24.50 15.55 29.61
CA THR A 95 24.91 15.66 28.19
C THR A 95 24.89 14.33 27.42
N TYR A 96 24.87 13.17 28.11
CA TYR A 96 25.00 11.89 27.43
C TYR A 96 23.88 11.64 26.39
N LYS A 97 22.65 12.10 26.66
CA LYS A 97 21.51 11.91 25.71
C LYS A 97 21.69 12.77 24.47
N THR A 98 22.02 14.03 24.64
CA THR A 98 22.05 14.98 23.53
C THR A 98 23.35 14.92 22.75
N VAL A 99 24.49 14.73 23.41
CA VAL A 99 25.80 14.72 22.74
C VAL A 99 26.20 13.33 22.31
N ALA A 100 26.31 12.38 23.25
CA ALA A 100 26.84 11.06 22.94
C ALA A 100 25.82 10.17 22.23
N LEU A 101 24.60 10.01 22.79
CA LEU A 101 23.61 9.12 22.18
C LEU A 101 23.14 9.62 20.82
N LYS A 102 22.90 10.93 20.65
CA LYS A 102 22.49 11.48 19.36
C LYS A 102 23.59 11.27 18.31
N SER A 103 24.83 11.64 18.63
CA SER A 103 25.98 11.48 17.72
C SER A 103 26.24 10.02 17.34
N ILE A 104 26.05 9.09 18.28
CA ILE A 104 26.19 7.65 18.03
C ILE A 104 25.00 7.13 17.24
N ALA A 105 23.76 7.53 17.57
CA ALA A 105 22.59 7.14 16.84
C ALA A 105 22.67 7.54 15.36
N GLU A 106 23.16 8.74 15.04
CA GLU A 106 23.39 9.20 13.68
C GLU A 106 24.39 8.31 12.92
N LYS A 107 25.39 7.76 13.60
CA LYS A 107 26.35 6.82 13.00
C LYS A 107 25.82 5.39 12.86
N VAL A 108 24.90 4.97 13.70
CA VAL A 108 24.25 3.64 13.62
C VAL A 108 23.11 3.67 12.59
N PHE A 109 22.31 4.73 12.61
CA PHE A 109 21.14 4.89 11.75
C PHE A 109 21.40 5.91 10.63
N GLU A 110 22.50 5.73 9.92
CA GLU A 110 22.95 6.67 8.85
C GLU A 110 21.92 6.87 7.72
N LYS A 111 21.03 5.89 7.51
CA LYS A 111 19.96 5.93 6.51
C LYS A 111 18.60 6.37 7.10
N TYR A 112 18.53 6.63 8.40
CA TYR A 112 17.31 7.14 9.04
C TYR A 112 16.78 8.43 8.41
N PRO A 113 17.63 9.41 8.01
CA PRO A 113 17.15 10.67 7.41
C PRO A 113 16.36 10.49 6.12
N LEU A 114 16.50 9.36 5.41
CA LEU A 114 15.76 9.11 4.17
C LEU A 114 14.24 9.03 4.40
N ALA A 115 13.81 8.63 5.61
CA ALA A 115 12.41 8.56 5.99
C ALA A 115 12.19 8.81 7.49
N SER A 116 12.75 9.91 7.99
CA SER A 116 12.79 10.25 9.44
C SER A 116 11.46 10.69 10.05
N THR A 117 10.45 11.00 9.22
CA THR A 117 9.14 11.41 9.72
C THR A 117 8.30 10.20 10.13
N ASN A 118 7.83 10.17 11.37
CA ASN A 118 6.91 9.15 11.84
C ASN A 118 5.52 9.43 11.27
N MET A 119 5.11 8.63 10.30
CA MET A 119 3.76 8.70 9.74
C MET A 119 2.73 8.17 10.75
N LYS A 120 1.49 8.65 10.67
CA LYS A 120 0.39 8.15 11.50
C LYS A 120 -0.15 6.84 10.94
N ALA A 121 -0.77 6.04 11.80
CA ALA A 121 -1.32 4.72 11.43
C ALA A 121 -2.33 4.77 10.27
N ASP A 122 -3.06 5.87 10.12
CA ASP A 122 -4.07 6.11 9.08
C ASP A 122 -3.51 6.71 7.77
N CYS A 123 -2.18 6.84 7.65
CA CYS A 123 -1.54 7.49 6.49
C CYS A 123 -1.84 6.80 5.15
N VAL A 124 -1.96 5.47 5.15
CA VAL A 124 -2.25 4.69 3.94
C VAL A 124 -3.70 4.94 3.49
N SER A 125 -4.67 4.89 4.39
CA SER A 125 -6.07 5.18 4.07
C SER A 125 -6.29 6.64 3.66
N LYS A 126 -5.60 7.58 4.30
CA LYS A 126 -5.59 8.98 3.88
C LYS A 126 -4.99 9.16 2.49
N LEU A 127 -3.89 8.48 2.16
CA LEU A 127 -3.33 8.53 0.81
C LEU A 127 -4.33 8.02 -0.24
N ALA A 128 -5.11 7.00 0.08
CA ALA A 128 -6.11 6.41 -0.82
C ALA A 128 -7.30 7.33 -1.11
N SER A 129 -7.61 8.29 -0.22
CA SER A 129 -8.69 9.25 -0.45
C SER A 129 -8.40 10.25 -1.59
N TYR A 130 -7.13 10.33 -2.03
CA TYR A 130 -6.70 11.21 -3.12
C TYR A 130 -6.46 10.40 -4.39
N SER A 131 -7.38 10.53 -5.36
CA SER A 131 -7.22 9.94 -6.70
C SER A 131 -6.19 10.70 -7.53
N ASP A 132 -6.17 12.05 -7.39
CA ASP A 132 -5.23 12.93 -8.08
C ASP A 132 -4.03 13.22 -7.18
N ILE A 133 -2.86 12.83 -7.64
CA ILE A 133 -1.57 13.04 -6.96
C ILE A 133 -1.30 14.53 -6.69
N THR A 134 -1.78 15.42 -7.55
CA THR A 134 -1.56 16.87 -7.42
C THR A 134 -2.27 17.48 -6.22
N THR A 135 -3.34 16.84 -5.75
CA THR A 135 -4.18 17.32 -4.64
C THR A 135 -3.74 16.80 -3.27
N ILE A 136 -2.74 15.90 -3.22
CA ILE A 136 -2.25 15.32 -1.96
C ILE A 136 -1.65 16.42 -1.06
N PRO A 137 -2.08 16.54 0.22
CA PRO A 137 -1.54 17.53 1.15
C PRO A 137 -0.05 17.33 1.43
N ASP A 138 0.68 18.41 1.77
CA ASP A 138 2.10 18.33 2.12
C ASP A 138 2.37 17.48 3.36
N ALA A 139 1.42 17.40 4.29
CA ALA A 139 1.49 16.51 5.44
C ALA A 139 1.60 15.01 5.07
N LEU A 140 1.14 14.63 3.87
CA LEU A 140 1.31 13.29 3.29
C LEU A 140 2.49 13.22 2.31
N ASN A 141 3.31 14.26 2.20
CA ASN A 141 4.52 14.26 1.37
C ASN A 141 5.78 14.74 2.12
N PRO A 142 6.01 14.30 3.38
CA PRO A 142 7.14 14.79 4.17
C PRO A 142 8.49 14.39 3.56
N PHE A 143 8.55 13.35 2.77
CA PHE A 143 9.76 12.84 2.12
C PHE A 143 9.99 13.43 0.73
N LYS A 144 9.13 14.33 0.26
CA LYS A 144 9.18 14.94 -1.08
C LYS A 144 9.20 13.91 -2.23
N ILE A 145 8.58 12.76 -2.01
CA ILE A 145 8.45 11.68 -3.00
C ILE A 145 7.42 12.04 -4.06
N ILE A 146 6.39 12.81 -3.70
CA ILE A 146 5.30 13.20 -4.59
C ILE A 146 5.66 14.52 -5.26
N ASN A 147 5.79 14.51 -6.59
CA ASN A 147 5.98 15.70 -7.38
C ASN A 147 4.62 16.22 -7.86
N LYS A 148 4.05 17.17 -7.10
CA LYS A 148 2.73 17.74 -7.39
C LYS A 148 2.65 18.49 -8.71
N SER A 149 3.72 19.19 -9.11
CA SER A 149 3.75 19.98 -10.34
C SER A 149 3.72 19.10 -11.59
N LYS A 150 4.31 17.91 -11.50
CA LYS A 150 4.32 16.93 -12.59
C LYS A 150 3.21 15.88 -12.46
N GLY A 151 2.52 15.80 -11.32
CA GLY A 151 1.52 14.76 -11.04
C GLY A 151 2.13 13.35 -11.00
N THR A 152 3.39 13.21 -10.55
CA THR A 152 4.13 11.95 -10.58
C THR A 152 4.73 11.62 -9.22
N ILE A 153 5.03 10.35 -9.00
CA ILE A 153 5.82 9.88 -7.86
C ILE A 153 7.26 9.73 -8.33
N ASP A 154 8.18 10.30 -7.57
CA ASP A 154 9.62 10.22 -7.86
C ASP A 154 10.16 8.85 -7.45
N THR A 155 10.27 7.95 -8.40
CA THR A 155 10.80 6.58 -8.21
C THR A 155 12.32 6.55 -8.01
N SER A 156 13.01 7.66 -8.22
CA SER A 156 14.44 7.82 -7.94
C SER A 156 14.72 8.26 -6.50
N ASN A 157 13.68 8.60 -5.73
CA ASN A 157 13.82 8.93 -4.32
C ASN A 157 14.50 7.79 -3.54
N LEU A 158 15.48 8.14 -2.72
CA LEU A 158 16.34 7.17 -2.02
C LEU A 158 15.56 6.22 -1.09
N ALA A 159 14.44 6.65 -0.52
CA ALA A 159 13.61 5.78 0.30
C ALA A 159 12.89 4.70 -0.55
N ILE A 160 12.37 5.08 -1.73
CA ILE A 160 11.79 4.12 -2.68
C ILE A 160 12.88 3.20 -3.23
N SER A 161 14.04 3.75 -3.61
CA SER A 161 15.16 2.97 -4.12
C SER A 161 15.62 1.92 -3.11
N ALA A 162 15.71 2.27 -1.83
CA ALA A 162 16.08 1.33 -0.77
C ALA A 162 15.10 0.13 -0.68
N ILE A 163 13.78 0.39 -0.74
CA ILE A 163 12.77 -0.68 -0.74
C ILE A 163 12.89 -1.54 -2.01
N LYS A 164 13.02 -0.90 -3.17
CA LYS A 164 13.20 -1.59 -4.45
C LYS A 164 14.42 -2.50 -4.45
N ASP A 165 15.57 -2.01 -3.99
CA ASP A 165 16.82 -2.77 -3.95
C ASP A 165 16.72 -3.95 -2.98
N PHE A 166 16.05 -3.76 -1.85
CA PHE A 166 15.81 -4.86 -0.90
C PHE A 166 14.94 -5.97 -1.51
N ILE A 167 13.87 -5.62 -2.21
CA ILE A 167 13.01 -6.58 -2.90
C ILE A 167 13.77 -7.24 -4.06
N ALA A 168 14.51 -6.47 -4.87
CA ALA A 168 15.29 -6.98 -5.99
C ALA A 168 16.32 -8.05 -5.57
N SER A 169 16.94 -7.88 -4.39
CA SER A 169 17.93 -8.81 -3.87
C SER A 169 17.36 -10.17 -3.45
N ARG A 170 16.03 -10.29 -3.31
CA ARG A 170 15.34 -11.50 -2.80
C ARG A 170 14.26 -12.05 -3.74
N ASN A 171 13.96 -11.34 -4.82
CA ASN A 171 12.87 -11.56 -5.77
C ASN A 171 11.46 -11.41 -5.16
N GLU A 172 11.18 -12.01 -4.02
CA GLU A 172 9.93 -11.90 -3.26
C GLU A 172 10.26 -11.71 -1.78
N VAL A 173 9.54 -10.81 -1.12
CA VAL A 173 9.69 -10.54 0.31
C VAL A 173 8.32 -10.44 0.96
N THR A 174 8.22 -10.85 2.24
CA THR A 174 7.02 -10.63 3.03
C THR A 174 7.03 -9.23 3.66
N GLY A 175 5.85 -8.70 3.97
CA GLY A 175 5.73 -7.45 4.72
C GLY A 175 6.47 -7.51 6.07
N GLN A 176 6.47 -8.68 6.73
CA GLN A 176 7.21 -8.89 7.98
C GLN A 176 8.73 -8.78 7.80
N GLU A 177 9.30 -9.37 6.75
CA GLU A 177 10.73 -9.28 6.45
C GLU A 177 11.14 -7.85 6.15
N LEU A 178 10.31 -7.13 5.39
CA LEU A 178 10.53 -5.74 5.05
C LEU A 178 10.47 -4.85 6.31
N MET A 179 9.48 -5.04 7.19
CA MET A 179 9.41 -4.36 8.49
C MET A 179 10.67 -4.62 9.32
N ASN A 180 11.03 -5.89 9.51
CA ASN A 180 12.18 -6.27 10.32
C ASN A 180 13.50 -5.68 9.81
N TYR A 181 13.63 -5.51 8.50
CA TYR A 181 14.84 -4.95 7.89
C TYR A 181 14.92 -3.44 8.08
N PHE A 182 13.83 -2.71 7.78
CA PHE A 182 13.85 -1.25 7.81
C PHE A 182 13.64 -0.65 9.21
N GLU A 183 13.13 -1.41 10.19
CA GLU A 183 13.10 -1.00 11.60
C GLU A 183 14.49 -1.01 12.27
N ARG A 184 15.43 -1.77 11.70
CA ARG A 184 16.78 -1.93 12.25
C ARG A 184 17.76 -0.96 11.59
N ASP A 185 18.98 -0.95 12.13
CA ASP A 185 20.08 -0.25 11.47
C ASP A 185 20.34 -0.81 10.06
N PRO A 186 20.75 0.01 9.12
CA PRO A 186 21.06 1.44 9.26
C PRO A 186 19.85 2.38 9.12
N TYR A 187 18.62 1.87 9.02
CA TYR A 187 17.42 2.66 8.70
C TYR A 187 16.69 3.18 9.94
N GLY A 188 16.24 2.31 10.86
CA GLY A 188 15.49 2.71 12.07
C GLY A 188 14.14 3.37 11.76
N TRP A 189 13.49 3.04 10.65
CA TRP A 189 12.23 3.66 10.23
C TRP A 189 11.05 3.14 11.07
N ALA A 190 10.10 4.01 11.35
CA ALA A 190 8.87 3.60 12.03
C ALA A 190 8.00 2.71 11.14
N LYS A 191 7.28 1.75 11.72
CA LYS A 191 6.42 0.78 11.01
C LYS A 191 5.42 1.45 10.06
N ASP A 192 4.75 2.49 10.54
CA ASP A 192 3.78 3.21 9.73
C ASP A 192 4.43 3.96 8.57
N THR A 193 5.64 4.46 8.77
CA THR A 193 6.45 5.07 7.70
C THR A 193 6.83 4.05 6.64
N ILE A 194 7.26 2.84 7.03
CA ILE A 194 7.58 1.75 6.11
C ILE A 194 6.36 1.40 5.28
N ARG A 195 5.19 1.17 5.91
CA ARG A 195 3.92 0.90 5.21
C ARG A 195 3.56 2.01 4.22
N TYR A 196 3.76 3.26 4.62
CA TYR A 196 3.47 4.41 3.78
C TYR A 196 4.37 4.48 2.54
N ILE A 197 5.69 4.23 2.69
CA ILE A 197 6.61 4.22 1.55
C ILE A 197 6.29 3.05 0.61
N VAL A 198 5.94 1.87 1.14
CA VAL A 198 5.47 0.73 0.33
C VAL A 198 4.20 1.10 -0.45
N ALA A 199 3.25 1.80 0.18
CA ALA A 199 2.04 2.28 -0.48
C ALA A 199 2.36 3.25 -1.64
N LEU A 200 3.30 4.19 -1.44
CA LEU A 200 3.78 5.08 -2.51
C LEU A 200 4.50 4.31 -3.61
N THR A 201 5.28 3.28 -3.25
CA THR A 201 6.01 2.45 -4.22
C THR A 201 5.05 1.61 -5.08
N LEU A 202 3.95 1.10 -4.48
CA LEU A 202 2.86 0.45 -5.21
C LEU A 202 2.13 1.45 -6.11
N LYS A 203 1.79 2.63 -5.57
CA LYS A 203 1.14 3.71 -6.33
C LYS A 203 1.97 4.19 -7.51
N ALA A 204 3.29 4.10 -7.40
CA ALA A 204 4.23 4.34 -8.50
C ALA A 204 4.35 3.16 -9.48
N SER A 205 3.63 2.06 -9.27
CA SER A 205 3.70 0.83 -10.07
C SER A 205 5.09 0.17 -10.13
N VAL A 206 5.96 0.42 -9.15
CA VAL A 206 7.29 -0.18 -9.04
C VAL A 206 7.22 -1.59 -8.49
N ILE A 207 6.27 -1.84 -7.59
CA ILE A 207 6.03 -3.14 -6.96
C ILE A 207 4.60 -3.61 -7.20
N GLN A 208 4.37 -4.88 -6.95
CA GLN A 208 3.05 -5.48 -6.81
C GLN A 208 2.96 -6.24 -5.49
N LEU A 209 1.74 -6.34 -4.95
CA LEU A 209 1.45 -7.11 -3.75
C LEU A 209 0.75 -8.40 -4.12
N ARG A 210 0.94 -9.43 -3.31
CA ARG A 210 0.19 -10.67 -3.38
C ARG A 210 -0.50 -10.91 -2.04
N VAL A 211 -1.83 -10.98 -2.07
CA VAL A 211 -2.69 -11.16 -0.89
C VAL A 211 -3.64 -12.31 -1.14
N ALA A 212 -3.60 -13.33 -0.29
CA ALA A 212 -4.45 -14.52 -0.43
C ALA A 212 -4.46 -15.12 -1.86
N GLY A 213 -3.29 -15.15 -2.52
CA GLY A 213 -3.11 -15.68 -3.86
C GLY A 213 -3.47 -14.72 -5.00
N LYS A 214 -4.03 -13.55 -4.72
CA LYS A 214 -4.37 -12.53 -5.73
C LYS A 214 -3.26 -11.49 -5.85
N ASN A 215 -2.90 -11.14 -7.08
CA ASN A 215 -1.96 -10.06 -7.35
C ASN A 215 -2.68 -8.71 -7.34
N ILE A 216 -2.12 -7.74 -6.62
CA ILE A 216 -2.59 -6.37 -6.52
C ILE A 216 -1.53 -5.48 -7.14
N THR A 217 -1.84 -4.88 -8.30
CA THR A 217 -0.91 -4.05 -9.09
C THR A 217 -1.27 -2.57 -9.07
N VAL A 218 -2.41 -2.22 -8.45
CA VAL A 218 -2.89 -0.84 -8.29
C VAL A 218 -3.17 -0.54 -6.82
N PHE A 219 -3.01 0.74 -6.46
CA PHE A 219 -3.30 1.23 -5.13
C PHE A 219 -4.80 1.53 -4.98
N GLY A 220 -5.61 0.45 -4.86
CA GLY A 220 -7.06 0.46 -4.65
C GLY A 220 -7.45 -0.03 -3.25
N ASN A 221 -8.73 -0.36 -3.05
CA ASN A 221 -9.26 -0.79 -1.75
C ASN A 221 -8.56 -2.03 -1.21
N SER A 222 -8.32 -3.04 -2.05
CA SER A 222 -7.61 -4.26 -1.65
C SER A 222 -6.20 -3.97 -1.14
N ALA A 223 -5.49 -3.01 -1.73
CA ALA A 223 -4.17 -2.59 -1.27
C ALA A 223 -4.25 -1.85 0.08
N VAL A 224 -5.25 -0.99 0.25
CA VAL A 224 -5.49 -0.26 1.50
C VAL A 224 -5.79 -1.23 2.64
N ASP A 225 -6.68 -2.19 2.43
CA ASP A 225 -7.04 -3.21 3.42
C ASP A 225 -5.83 -4.07 3.81
N ALA A 226 -5.03 -4.48 2.81
CA ALA A 226 -3.80 -5.24 3.03
C ALA A 226 -2.75 -4.47 3.85
N MET A 227 -2.73 -3.14 3.73
CA MET A 227 -1.80 -2.25 4.43
C MET A 227 -2.45 -1.47 5.58
N ALA A 228 -3.68 -1.78 6.00
CA ALA A 228 -4.41 -1.04 7.03
C ALA A 228 -3.70 -1.05 8.40
N ASN A 229 -3.07 -2.15 8.75
CA ASN A 229 -2.35 -2.33 10.02
C ASN A 229 -1.15 -3.27 9.85
N ASN A 230 -0.31 -3.37 10.89
CA ASN A 230 0.89 -4.20 10.84
C ASN A 230 0.59 -5.69 10.67
N ASN A 231 -0.49 -6.20 11.27
CA ASN A 231 -0.84 -7.62 11.19
C ASN A 231 -1.25 -8.03 9.78
N SER A 232 -2.02 -7.19 9.08
CA SER A 232 -2.39 -7.40 7.69
C SER A 232 -1.17 -7.28 6.78
N PHE A 233 -0.37 -6.21 6.97
CA PHE A 233 0.84 -5.93 6.20
C PHE A 233 1.88 -7.06 6.30
N ASN A 234 2.09 -7.62 7.48
CA ASN A 234 3.07 -8.68 7.68
C ASN A 234 2.81 -9.93 6.84
N LYS A 235 1.56 -10.17 6.43
CA LYS A 235 1.12 -11.36 5.70
C LYS A 235 1.15 -11.21 4.17
N ILE A 236 1.39 -10.02 3.66
CA ILE A 236 1.47 -9.80 2.21
C ILE A 236 2.82 -10.27 1.67
N SER A 237 2.82 -10.76 0.43
CA SER A 237 4.06 -10.90 -0.35
C SER A 237 4.21 -9.70 -1.28
N ILE A 238 5.43 -9.25 -1.47
CA ILE A 238 5.79 -8.06 -2.25
C ILE A 238 6.87 -8.47 -3.24
N THR A 239 6.64 -8.18 -4.52
CA THR A 239 7.58 -8.42 -5.61
C THR A 239 7.76 -7.15 -6.43
N LEU A 240 8.85 -7.07 -7.19
CA LEU A 240 8.96 -6.02 -8.20
C LEU A 240 7.90 -6.25 -9.29
N ASN A 241 7.34 -5.15 -9.78
CA ASN A 241 6.46 -5.22 -10.92
C ASN A 241 7.30 -5.44 -12.19
N THR A 242 7.33 -6.69 -12.68
CA THR A 242 8.07 -7.10 -13.88
C THR A 242 7.25 -6.94 -15.16
N GLU A 243 5.94 -6.83 -15.06
CA GLU A 243 5.08 -6.45 -16.18
C GLU A 243 5.39 -4.99 -16.50
N GLY A 244 6.24 -4.78 -17.48
CA GLY A 244 6.91 -3.54 -17.83
C GLY A 244 6.15 -2.27 -17.49
N ALA A 245 6.79 -1.38 -16.77
CA ALA A 245 6.24 -0.06 -16.46
C ALA A 245 5.73 0.57 -17.76
N LEU A 246 4.43 0.91 -17.80
CA LEU A 246 3.86 1.62 -18.93
C LEU A 246 4.60 2.94 -19.09
N SER A 247 5.02 3.24 -20.30
CA SER A 247 5.66 4.50 -20.64
C SER A 247 4.66 5.66 -20.51
N ILE A 248 5.16 6.88 -20.34
CA ILE A 248 4.30 8.09 -20.29
C ILE A 248 3.37 8.19 -21.51
N PRO A 249 3.85 7.94 -22.76
CA PRO A 249 2.97 7.92 -23.92
C PRO A 249 1.85 6.88 -23.84
N GLU A 250 2.12 5.69 -23.31
CA GLU A 250 1.12 4.64 -23.17
C GLU A 250 0.08 4.98 -22.09
N LEU A 251 0.48 5.59 -20.99
CA LEU A 251 -0.44 6.10 -19.97
C LEU A 251 -1.30 7.24 -20.50
N LEU A 252 -0.72 8.13 -21.30
CA LEU A 252 -1.45 9.20 -21.96
C LEU A 252 -2.50 8.64 -22.94
N ASN A 253 -2.10 7.64 -23.72
CA ASN A 253 -2.98 6.96 -24.67
C ASN A 253 -4.16 6.27 -23.94
N ALA A 254 -3.88 5.56 -22.86
CA ALA A 254 -4.89 4.94 -22.02
C ALA A 254 -5.91 5.94 -21.47
N ALA A 255 -5.42 7.08 -20.95
CA ALA A 255 -6.27 8.15 -20.43
C ALA A 255 -7.13 8.77 -21.53
N GLN A 256 -6.58 9.02 -22.72
CA GLN A 256 -7.31 9.55 -23.88
C GLN A 256 -8.37 8.58 -24.39
N ASN A 257 -8.02 7.29 -24.53
CA ASN A 257 -8.96 6.25 -24.95
C ASN A 257 -10.12 6.13 -23.93
N LEU A 258 -9.83 6.16 -22.63
CA LEU A 258 -10.87 6.12 -21.61
C LEU A 258 -11.84 7.31 -21.70
N VAL A 259 -11.29 8.52 -21.89
CA VAL A 259 -12.10 9.74 -22.08
C VAL A 259 -12.98 9.63 -23.31
N SER A 260 -12.42 9.19 -24.46
CA SER A 260 -13.15 9.11 -25.72
C SER A 260 -14.22 8.04 -25.74
N LEU A 261 -13.95 6.86 -25.16
CA LEU A 261 -14.86 5.72 -25.14
C LEU A 261 -16.04 5.94 -24.18
N PHE A 262 -15.76 6.45 -22.97
CA PHE A 262 -16.76 6.48 -21.90
C PHE A 262 -17.26 7.91 -21.57
N ASN A 263 -16.86 8.89 -22.37
CA ASN A 263 -17.20 10.30 -22.16
C ASN A 263 -16.92 10.74 -20.70
N CYS A 264 -15.73 10.39 -20.21
CA CYS A 264 -15.27 10.77 -18.88
C CYS A 264 -14.81 12.23 -18.89
N GLY A 265 -14.78 12.87 -17.72
CA GLY A 265 -14.05 14.10 -17.53
C GLY A 265 -12.53 13.90 -17.72
N ARG A 266 -11.75 14.90 -17.34
CA ARG A 266 -10.29 14.81 -17.45
C ARG A 266 -9.73 13.65 -16.64
N VAL A 267 -9.04 12.72 -17.28
CA VAL A 267 -8.33 11.59 -16.66
C VAL A 267 -6.83 11.89 -16.66
N ALA A 268 -6.21 11.90 -15.48
CA ALA A 268 -4.76 12.06 -15.40
C ALA A 268 -4.07 10.78 -15.93
N PRO A 269 -2.95 10.90 -16.67
CA PRO A 269 -2.19 9.78 -17.22
C PRO A 269 -1.37 9.07 -16.11
N VAL A 270 -2.06 8.60 -15.10
CA VAL A 270 -1.53 7.87 -13.94
C VAL A 270 -2.31 6.58 -13.78
N LYS A 271 -1.61 5.46 -13.59
CA LYS A 271 -2.20 4.12 -13.56
C LYS A 271 -3.39 4.01 -12.60
N ASP A 272 -3.26 4.53 -11.38
CA ASP A 272 -4.33 4.48 -10.38
C ASP A 272 -5.58 5.28 -10.77
N HIS A 273 -5.39 6.46 -11.40
CA HIS A 273 -6.52 7.28 -11.82
C HIS A 273 -7.24 6.63 -13.00
N ILE A 274 -6.48 6.11 -13.98
CA ILE A 274 -7.03 5.34 -15.10
C ILE A 274 -7.78 4.10 -14.57
N ALA A 275 -7.19 3.36 -13.64
CA ALA A 275 -7.78 2.17 -13.04
C ALA A 275 -9.12 2.47 -12.37
N LYS A 276 -9.16 3.50 -11.51
CA LYS A 276 -10.36 3.90 -10.78
C LYS A 276 -11.49 4.32 -11.71
N GLU A 277 -11.18 5.19 -12.68
CA GLU A 277 -12.16 5.70 -13.65
C GLU A 277 -12.66 4.57 -14.56
N ALA A 278 -11.76 3.73 -15.10
CA ALA A 278 -12.12 2.59 -15.93
C ALA A 278 -13.00 1.60 -15.16
N TYR A 279 -12.61 1.21 -13.94
CA TYR A 279 -13.40 0.31 -13.11
C TYR A 279 -14.80 0.85 -12.87
N GLY A 280 -14.93 2.13 -12.49
CA GLY A 280 -16.21 2.78 -12.25
C GLY A 280 -17.10 2.78 -13.51
N LYS A 281 -16.55 3.18 -14.65
CA LYS A 281 -17.33 3.28 -15.91
C LYS A 281 -17.71 1.91 -16.47
N ILE A 282 -16.78 0.96 -16.48
CA ILE A 282 -17.00 -0.38 -17.05
C ILE A 282 -17.94 -1.20 -16.20
N LYS A 283 -17.84 -1.14 -14.87
CA LYS A 283 -18.76 -1.83 -13.95
C LYS A 283 -20.23 -1.44 -14.18
N TYR A 284 -20.49 -0.20 -14.56
CA TYR A 284 -21.83 0.31 -14.79
C TYR A 284 -22.22 0.35 -16.27
N SER A 285 -21.35 -0.06 -17.20
CA SER A 285 -21.61 -0.03 -18.65
C SER A 285 -22.72 -0.99 -19.10
N ARG A 286 -22.97 -2.07 -18.32
CA ARG A 286 -24.00 -3.08 -18.61
C ARG A 286 -23.84 -3.77 -19.97
N PHE A 287 -22.62 -3.92 -20.50
CA PHE A 287 -22.36 -4.63 -21.76
C PHE A 287 -22.97 -6.04 -21.80
N ASN A 288 -22.98 -6.73 -20.63
CA ASN A 288 -23.58 -8.06 -20.52
C ASN A 288 -25.07 -8.10 -20.91
N ASN A 289 -25.81 -6.98 -20.79
CA ASN A 289 -27.22 -6.93 -21.12
C ASN A 289 -27.47 -6.96 -22.64
N LEU A 290 -26.46 -6.68 -23.45
CA LEU A 290 -26.55 -6.68 -24.90
C LEU A 290 -26.37 -8.08 -25.49
N LEU A 291 -25.58 -8.93 -24.83
CA LEU A 291 -25.20 -10.25 -25.36
C LEU A 291 -26.37 -11.16 -25.70
N PRO A 292 -27.44 -11.31 -24.87
CA PRO A 292 -28.56 -12.16 -25.18
C PRO A 292 -29.27 -11.81 -26.53
N THR A 293 -29.32 -10.51 -26.84
CA THR A 293 -29.90 -10.03 -28.08
C THR A 293 -29.04 -10.43 -29.27
N PHE A 294 -27.73 -10.29 -29.18
CA PHE A 294 -26.78 -10.72 -30.21
C PHE A 294 -26.86 -12.23 -30.45
N GLU A 295 -26.96 -13.04 -29.41
CA GLU A 295 -27.03 -14.49 -29.50
C GLU A 295 -28.39 -14.97 -30.05
N THR A 296 -29.49 -14.38 -29.60
CA THR A 296 -30.84 -14.77 -30.00
C THR A 296 -31.10 -14.49 -31.48
N TYR A 297 -30.62 -13.35 -31.97
CA TYR A 297 -30.89 -12.91 -33.35
C TYR A 297 -29.71 -13.10 -34.29
N GLY A 298 -28.61 -13.70 -33.83
CA GLY A 298 -27.44 -13.99 -34.67
C GLY A 298 -26.82 -12.73 -35.29
N LEU A 299 -26.78 -11.62 -34.52
CA LEU A 299 -26.32 -10.33 -35.06
C LEU A 299 -24.83 -10.37 -35.40
N ALA A 300 -24.48 -9.65 -36.47
CA ALA A 300 -23.08 -9.43 -36.83
C ALA A 300 -22.33 -8.76 -35.65
N GLY A 301 -21.04 -9.10 -35.50
CA GLY A 301 -20.23 -8.53 -34.40
C GLY A 301 -20.41 -9.22 -33.05
N LEU A 302 -21.07 -10.40 -32.98
CA LEU A 302 -21.14 -11.19 -31.74
C LEU A 302 -19.77 -11.46 -31.14
N SER A 303 -18.75 -11.71 -31.96
CA SER A 303 -17.36 -11.91 -31.50
C SER A 303 -16.77 -10.65 -30.87
N GLN A 304 -16.98 -9.47 -31.46
CA GLN A 304 -16.53 -8.19 -30.92
C GLN A 304 -17.23 -7.88 -29.61
N MET A 305 -18.55 -8.15 -29.52
CA MET A 305 -19.30 -7.95 -28.26
C MET A 305 -18.78 -8.87 -27.14
N ARG A 306 -18.53 -10.15 -27.45
CA ARG A 306 -17.92 -11.10 -26.49
C ARG A 306 -16.53 -10.65 -26.06
N SER A 307 -15.71 -10.13 -26.97
CA SER A 307 -14.40 -9.58 -26.66
C SER A 307 -14.51 -8.38 -25.72
N ALA A 308 -15.42 -7.44 -25.97
CA ALA A 308 -15.65 -6.30 -25.11
C ALA A 308 -16.04 -6.71 -23.68
N ILE A 309 -16.93 -7.71 -23.56
CA ILE A 309 -17.35 -8.27 -22.27
C ILE A 309 -16.17 -8.94 -21.55
N ASN A 310 -15.36 -9.71 -22.25
CA ASN A 310 -14.18 -10.37 -21.68
C ASN A 310 -13.16 -9.33 -21.17
N TYR A 311 -12.88 -8.28 -21.95
CA TYR A 311 -12.00 -7.18 -21.51
C TYR A 311 -12.59 -6.42 -20.32
N ALA A 312 -13.91 -6.17 -20.33
CA ALA A 312 -14.61 -5.55 -19.23
C ALA A 312 -14.47 -6.39 -17.94
N GLN A 313 -14.65 -7.70 -18.05
CA GLN A 313 -14.51 -8.61 -16.91
C GLN A 313 -13.08 -8.62 -16.35
N ARG A 314 -12.06 -8.64 -17.21
CA ARG A 314 -10.65 -8.55 -16.78
C ARG A 314 -10.37 -7.27 -16.00
N ILE A 315 -10.91 -6.13 -16.47
CA ILE A 315 -10.75 -4.85 -15.76
C ILE A 315 -11.49 -4.87 -14.44
N ILE A 316 -12.67 -5.48 -14.37
CA ILE A 316 -13.45 -5.60 -13.12
C ILE A 316 -12.72 -6.52 -12.12
N ASP A 317 -12.27 -7.68 -12.56
CA ASP A 317 -11.59 -8.67 -11.70
C ASP A 317 -10.27 -8.16 -11.15
N SER A 318 -9.57 -7.32 -11.90
CA SER A 318 -8.33 -6.66 -11.48
C SER A 318 -8.54 -5.33 -10.73
N GLU A 319 -9.80 -4.98 -10.35
CA GLU A 319 -10.13 -3.68 -9.77
C GLU A 319 -9.58 -2.49 -10.59
N GLY A 320 -9.55 -2.64 -11.90
CA GLY A 320 -9.00 -1.67 -12.83
C GLY A 320 -7.49 -1.80 -13.08
N GLY A 321 -6.83 -2.75 -12.44
CA GLY A 321 -5.36 -2.90 -12.53
C GLY A 321 -4.84 -3.10 -13.93
N GLU A 322 -5.60 -3.79 -14.80
CA GLU A 322 -5.24 -4.02 -16.21
C GLU A 322 -5.67 -2.89 -17.14
N ALA A 323 -6.50 -1.94 -16.68
CA ALA A 323 -7.09 -0.92 -17.56
C ALA A 323 -6.06 -0.07 -18.29
N ALA A 324 -5.00 0.37 -17.60
CA ALA A 324 -3.97 1.18 -18.21
C ALA A 324 -3.21 0.44 -19.32
N TYR A 325 -2.96 -0.85 -19.15
CA TYR A 325 -2.33 -1.70 -20.16
C TYR A 325 -3.28 -1.93 -21.34
N LEU A 326 -4.50 -2.39 -21.09
CA LEU A 326 -5.49 -2.73 -22.11
C LEU A 326 -5.89 -1.51 -22.94
N LEU A 327 -6.10 -0.35 -22.31
CA LEU A 327 -6.46 0.87 -23.02
C LEU A 327 -5.28 1.61 -23.65
N GLY A 328 -4.05 1.35 -23.18
CA GLY A 328 -2.85 2.02 -23.65
C GLY A 328 -2.08 1.32 -24.76
N LYS A 329 -2.14 -0.03 -24.79
CA LYS A 329 -1.36 -0.89 -25.70
C LYS A 329 -2.18 -1.84 -26.54
N ASP A 330 -3.35 -2.28 -26.07
CA ASP A 330 -4.15 -3.30 -26.71
C ASP A 330 -5.21 -2.66 -27.62
N ASN A 331 -4.89 -2.53 -28.91
CA ASN A 331 -5.81 -1.95 -29.88
C ASN A 331 -7.09 -2.79 -30.05
N ASP A 332 -7.03 -4.11 -29.86
CA ASP A 332 -8.20 -4.98 -29.98
C ASP A 332 -9.19 -4.70 -28.84
N CYS A 333 -8.66 -4.43 -27.63
CA CYS A 333 -9.48 -4.00 -26.51
C CYS A 333 -10.18 -2.66 -26.80
N VAL A 334 -9.44 -1.67 -27.28
CA VAL A 334 -9.99 -0.35 -27.62
C VAL A 334 -11.07 -0.45 -28.71
N ASN A 335 -10.81 -1.24 -29.76
CA ASN A 335 -11.76 -1.46 -30.84
C ASN A 335 -13.02 -2.21 -30.37
N ALA A 336 -12.86 -3.21 -29.50
CA ALA A 336 -13.98 -3.94 -28.94
C ALA A 336 -14.88 -3.03 -28.07
N PHE A 337 -14.28 -2.20 -27.22
CA PHE A 337 -15.05 -1.23 -26.45
C PHE A 337 -15.71 -0.17 -27.31
N LYS A 338 -15.03 0.33 -28.35
CA LYS A 338 -15.62 1.28 -29.29
C LYS A 338 -16.86 0.69 -29.94
N TYR A 339 -16.75 -0.53 -30.47
CA TYR A 339 -17.88 -1.25 -31.04
C TYR A 339 -19.05 -1.38 -30.04
N ALA A 340 -18.78 -1.85 -28.81
CA ALA A 340 -19.82 -2.01 -27.79
C ALA A 340 -20.50 -0.69 -27.43
N MET A 341 -19.72 0.41 -27.32
CA MET A 341 -20.26 1.74 -27.03
C MET A 341 -21.08 2.31 -28.17
N ASP A 342 -20.67 2.10 -29.42
CA ASP A 342 -21.43 2.52 -30.61
C ASP A 342 -22.77 1.77 -30.69
N ILE A 343 -22.81 0.46 -30.44
CA ILE A 343 -24.05 -0.32 -30.35
C ILE A 343 -24.96 0.18 -29.22
N MET A 344 -24.41 0.45 -28.03
CA MET A 344 -25.19 1.01 -26.93
C MET A 344 -25.82 2.37 -27.30
N LYS A 345 -25.05 3.23 -27.94
CA LYS A 345 -25.52 4.53 -28.39
C LYS A 345 -26.63 4.38 -29.45
N CYS A 346 -26.45 3.53 -30.45
CA CYS A 346 -27.46 3.23 -31.44
C CYS A 346 -28.75 2.66 -30.82
N ASN A 347 -28.64 1.75 -29.87
CA ASN A 347 -29.79 1.22 -29.16
C ASN A 347 -30.55 2.28 -28.35
N GLN A 348 -29.82 3.20 -27.69
CA GLN A 348 -30.42 4.31 -26.92
C GLN A 348 -31.11 5.35 -27.82
N THR A 349 -30.52 5.68 -28.96
CA THR A 349 -31.03 6.74 -29.86
C THR A 349 -32.08 6.27 -30.84
N ALA A 350 -31.97 5.04 -31.32
CA ALA A 350 -32.81 4.50 -32.39
C ALA A 350 -33.62 3.26 -31.99
N SER A 351 -33.63 2.86 -30.72
CA SER A 351 -34.32 1.66 -30.23
C SER A 351 -34.04 0.42 -31.08
N LEU A 352 -32.78 0.30 -31.51
CA LEU A 352 -32.29 -0.69 -32.46
C LEU A 352 -32.77 -2.12 -32.15
N PHE A 353 -32.61 -2.54 -30.89
CA PHE A 353 -32.97 -3.90 -30.48
C PHE A 353 -34.47 -4.13 -30.44
N ASP A 354 -35.27 -3.11 -30.17
CA ASP A 354 -36.73 -3.24 -30.24
C ASP A 354 -37.21 -3.35 -31.67
N HIS A 355 -36.59 -2.66 -32.62
CA HIS A 355 -36.87 -2.82 -34.03
C HIS A 355 -36.49 -4.21 -34.51
N ILE A 356 -35.31 -4.75 -34.15
CA ILE A 356 -34.91 -6.11 -34.49
C ILE A 356 -35.89 -7.15 -33.96
N LYS A 357 -36.27 -7.04 -32.67
CA LYS A 357 -37.29 -7.92 -32.06
C LYS A 357 -38.63 -7.86 -32.79
N HIS A 358 -39.08 -6.66 -33.09
CA HIS A 358 -40.35 -6.46 -33.77
C HIS A 358 -40.35 -7.03 -35.17
N ILE A 359 -39.32 -6.75 -35.97
CA ILE A 359 -39.17 -7.32 -37.33
C ILE A 359 -39.09 -8.85 -37.26
N ASN A 360 -38.30 -9.42 -36.37
CA ASN A 360 -38.17 -10.86 -36.19
C ASN A 360 -39.52 -11.50 -35.79
N HIS A 361 -40.27 -10.85 -34.88
CA HIS A 361 -41.61 -11.31 -34.51
C HIS A 361 -42.54 -11.34 -35.70
N ILE A 362 -42.62 -10.26 -36.50
CA ILE A 362 -43.40 -10.20 -37.73
C ILE A 362 -42.99 -11.31 -38.69
N MET A 363 -41.70 -11.55 -38.88
CA MET A 363 -41.18 -12.61 -39.73
C MET A 363 -41.58 -14.03 -39.28
N GLN A 364 -41.61 -14.27 -37.96
CA GLN A 364 -42.02 -15.57 -37.40
C GLN A 364 -43.54 -15.77 -37.52
N GLU A 365 -44.34 -14.77 -37.16
CA GLU A 365 -45.79 -14.83 -37.27
C GLU A 365 -46.25 -15.01 -38.72
N SER A 366 -45.61 -14.32 -39.67
CA SER A 366 -45.93 -14.47 -41.08
C SER A 366 -45.71 -15.88 -41.65
N LYS A 367 -44.76 -16.66 -41.07
CA LYS A 367 -44.55 -18.06 -41.41
C LYS A 367 -45.71 -18.96 -40.99
N ASN A 368 -46.49 -18.57 -40.01
CA ASN A 368 -47.62 -19.29 -39.47
C ASN A 368 -48.94 -18.98 -40.22
N LEU A 369 -48.91 -18.09 -41.23
CA LEU A 369 -50.08 -17.68 -42.02
C LEU A 369 -49.93 -18.14 -43.48
N PRO A 370 -50.10 -19.45 -43.78
CA PRO A 370 -49.84 -20.01 -45.09
C PRO A 370 -50.68 -19.40 -46.20
N GLU A 371 -51.87 -18.88 -45.90
CA GLU A 371 -52.75 -18.21 -46.84
C GLU A 371 -52.17 -16.91 -47.40
N LEU A 372 -51.45 -16.13 -46.54
CA LEU A 372 -50.78 -14.90 -46.95
C LEU A 372 -49.52 -15.16 -47.80
N ILE A 373 -48.88 -16.31 -47.60
CA ILE A 373 -47.68 -16.70 -48.35
C ILE A 373 -48.00 -16.99 -49.83
N GLN A 374 -49.27 -17.29 -50.18
CA GLN A 374 -49.70 -17.52 -51.53
C GLN A 374 -49.87 -16.23 -52.36
N LEU A 375 -49.97 -15.07 -51.70
CA LEU A 375 -50.07 -13.78 -52.40
C LEU A 375 -48.68 -13.33 -52.88
N ALA A 376 -48.57 -13.13 -54.25
CA ALA A 376 -47.28 -12.78 -54.87
C ALA A 376 -46.68 -11.49 -54.28
N ASP A 377 -47.51 -10.47 -53.99
CA ASP A 377 -47.10 -9.19 -53.40
C ASP A 377 -46.65 -9.34 -51.98
N PHE A 378 -47.31 -10.16 -51.18
CA PHE A 378 -46.91 -10.44 -49.80
C PHE A 378 -45.55 -11.17 -49.76
N ARG A 379 -45.34 -12.14 -50.64
CA ARG A 379 -44.05 -12.86 -50.81
C ARG A 379 -42.91 -11.89 -51.13
N LYS A 380 -43.17 -10.97 -52.07
CA LYS A 380 -42.20 -9.94 -52.44
C LYS A 380 -41.85 -9.06 -51.27
N HIS A 381 -42.86 -8.53 -50.57
CA HIS A 381 -42.65 -7.69 -49.39
C HIS A 381 -41.91 -8.41 -48.24
N MET A 382 -42.24 -9.66 -48.01
CA MET A 382 -41.52 -10.47 -47.00
C MET A 382 -40.09 -10.73 -47.40
N ASN A 383 -39.79 -10.93 -48.68
CA ASN A 383 -38.41 -11.05 -49.16
C ASN A 383 -37.65 -9.74 -49.01
N ASP A 384 -38.27 -8.60 -49.32
CA ASP A 384 -37.68 -7.29 -49.17
C ASP A 384 -37.40 -6.98 -47.67
N VAL A 385 -38.34 -7.30 -46.78
CA VAL A 385 -38.17 -7.20 -45.32
C VAL A 385 -37.07 -8.12 -44.80
N ALA A 386 -37.03 -9.37 -45.30
CA ALA A 386 -35.97 -10.32 -44.94
C ALA A 386 -34.61 -9.86 -45.45
N GLN A 387 -34.54 -9.27 -46.63
CA GLN A 387 -33.31 -8.68 -47.17
C GLN A 387 -32.86 -7.51 -46.32
N LEU A 388 -33.73 -6.56 -46.01
CA LEU A 388 -33.45 -5.42 -45.13
C LEU A 388 -33.02 -5.86 -43.73
N TYR A 389 -33.69 -6.88 -43.17
CA TYR A 389 -33.31 -7.45 -41.86
C TYR A 389 -31.92 -8.05 -41.94
N ASN A 390 -31.62 -8.87 -42.94
CA ASN A 390 -30.29 -9.48 -43.10
C ASN A 390 -29.19 -8.43 -43.31
N ASP A 391 -29.46 -7.36 -44.04
CA ASP A 391 -28.53 -6.27 -44.28
C ASP A 391 -28.31 -5.46 -42.98
N TYR A 392 -29.37 -5.25 -42.19
CA TYR A 392 -29.34 -4.53 -40.92
C TYR A 392 -28.60 -5.29 -39.83
N ILE A 393 -28.70 -6.63 -39.76
CA ILE A 393 -27.97 -7.45 -38.79
C ILE A 393 -26.50 -7.68 -39.13
N LYS A 394 -26.11 -7.43 -40.43
CA LYS A 394 -24.73 -7.59 -40.92
C LYS A 394 -23.92 -6.31 -40.90
N THR A 395 -24.57 -5.14 -40.79
CA THR A 395 -23.93 -3.83 -40.63
C THR A 395 -23.64 -3.49 -39.19
#